data_d7f9f002db75b91ebb456eec3d1652b8
#
_entry.id   d7f9f002db75b91ebb456eec3d1652b8
#
_cell.length_a   1.000
_cell.length_b   1.000
_cell.length_c   1.000
_cell.angle_alpha   90.00
_cell.angle_beta   90.00
_cell.angle_gamma   90.00
#
_symmetry.space_group_name_H-M   'P 1'
#
loop_
_entity.id
_entity.type
_entity.pdbx_description
1 polymer ?
#
loop_
_entity_poly.entity_id
_entity_poly.type
_entity_poly.pdbx_seq_one_letter_code
_entity_poly.pdbx_strand_id
1 'polypeptide(L)'
;MMKKGLVMEGGAMRGMFTAGVLDTFLDNDIKMDSVVGVSAGALFGVNYLSGQKGRVIRYNKRFNKDKNYMGFHPLLREGNIVSTKYAYEDVPKTLDPFDDEAYKKSNVPFYAVVTNVATGNPEYIQIHSVFEQMDTLRASGSMPFVSKPVAIGDKKYLDGGIADSIPFEWLAGQDCDKLIVILTRDMEYRKKPMSPVLVKLYGRKYPKIAERLLQRHNNYNRAVEELRKWEAGGKAMVIRPSSPIEILSLI
;
A
#
# COMPACT_ATOMS: atom_id res chain seq x y z
N MET A 1 -12.17 -10.00 -24.41
CA MET A 1 -10.95 -9.17 -24.34
C MET A 1 -10.21 -9.59 -23.09
N MET A 2 -8.87 -9.77 -23.14
CA MET A 2 -8.06 -10.22 -21.96
C MET A 2 -8.06 -9.15 -20.89
N LYS A 3 -8.53 -9.47 -19.68
CA LYS A 3 -8.56 -8.56 -18.53
C LYS A 3 -7.23 -8.55 -17.80
N LYS A 4 -6.67 -7.37 -17.58
CA LYS A 4 -5.38 -7.13 -16.94
C LYS A 4 -5.58 -6.57 -15.52
N GLY A 5 -5.05 -7.26 -14.53
CA GLY A 5 -5.03 -6.80 -13.14
C GLY A 5 -3.68 -6.21 -12.76
N LEU A 6 -3.67 -5.14 -11.97
CA LEU A 6 -2.48 -4.52 -11.40
C LEU A 6 -2.43 -4.72 -9.90
N VAL A 7 -1.33 -5.29 -9.41
CA VAL A 7 -1.05 -5.47 -7.98
C VAL A 7 0.12 -4.59 -7.59
N MET A 8 -0.03 -3.81 -6.52
CA MET A 8 1.03 -2.93 -6.02
C MET A 8 1.35 -3.27 -4.57
N GLU A 9 2.58 -3.79 -4.36
CA GLU A 9 3.11 -4.06 -3.03
C GLU A 9 3.25 -2.78 -2.21
N GLY A 10 3.07 -2.89 -0.89
CA GLY A 10 3.42 -1.85 0.06
C GLY A 10 4.93 -1.74 0.28
N GLY A 11 5.41 -0.59 0.76
CA GLY A 11 6.85 -0.45 1.00
C GLY A 11 7.27 0.90 1.59
N ALA A 12 6.36 1.66 2.16
CA ALA A 12 6.61 3.03 2.61
C ALA A 12 7.32 3.83 1.50
N MET A 13 8.46 4.49 1.78
CA MET A 13 9.17 5.28 0.78
C MET A 13 9.74 4.48 -0.41
N ARG A 14 9.87 3.13 -0.31
CA ARG A 14 10.21 2.29 -1.47
C ARG A 14 9.12 2.30 -2.54
N GLY A 15 7.89 2.64 -2.18
CA GLY A 15 6.81 2.87 -3.13
C GLY A 15 7.07 3.97 -4.15
N MET A 16 8.12 4.79 -3.98
CA MET A 16 8.57 5.73 -5.01
C MET A 16 8.99 5.01 -6.30
N PHE A 17 9.48 3.77 -6.21
CA PHE A 17 9.70 2.91 -7.37
C PHE A 17 8.36 2.61 -8.08
N THR A 18 7.35 2.21 -7.31
CA THR A 18 5.99 2.00 -7.84
C THR A 18 5.47 3.26 -8.54
N ALA A 19 5.66 4.44 -7.92
CA ALA A 19 5.24 5.71 -8.52
C ALA A 19 5.92 5.97 -9.88
N GLY A 20 7.22 5.69 -10.01
CA GLY A 20 7.95 5.80 -11.27
C GLY A 20 7.44 4.83 -12.35
N VAL A 21 7.11 3.59 -11.98
CA VAL A 21 6.49 2.61 -12.90
C VAL A 21 5.12 3.09 -13.36
N LEU A 22 4.29 3.60 -12.44
CA LEU A 22 2.96 4.12 -12.76
C LEU A 22 3.02 5.37 -13.66
N ASP A 23 3.98 6.26 -13.44
CA ASP A 23 4.22 7.40 -14.33
C ASP A 23 4.61 6.94 -15.75
N THR A 24 5.44 5.87 -15.84
CA THR A 24 5.78 5.23 -17.13
C THR A 24 4.55 4.62 -17.80
N PHE A 25 3.65 4.01 -17.03
CA PHE A 25 2.38 3.48 -17.56
C PHE A 25 1.51 4.59 -18.14
N LEU A 26 1.43 5.75 -17.47
CA LEU A 26 0.71 6.92 -17.97
C LEU A 26 1.33 7.46 -19.27
N ASP A 27 2.66 7.51 -19.36
CA ASP A 27 3.37 7.98 -20.55
C ASP A 27 3.13 7.11 -21.78
N ASN A 28 2.85 5.82 -21.57
CA ASN A 28 2.67 4.84 -22.64
C ASN A 28 1.21 4.39 -22.81
N ASP A 29 0.26 5.11 -22.22
CA ASP A 29 -1.19 4.78 -22.22
C ASP A 29 -1.49 3.31 -21.85
N ILE A 30 -0.70 2.75 -20.92
CA ILE A 30 -0.89 1.39 -20.42
C ILE A 30 -2.03 1.43 -19.39
N LYS A 31 -3.14 0.75 -19.72
CA LYS A 31 -4.36 0.70 -18.90
C LYS A 31 -4.58 -0.68 -18.29
N MET A 32 -5.17 -0.67 -17.10
CA MET A 32 -5.54 -1.86 -16.34
C MET A 32 -7.05 -1.93 -16.17
N ASP A 33 -7.59 -3.14 -16.07
CA ASP A 33 -9.02 -3.38 -15.92
C ASP A 33 -9.44 -3.51 -14.44
N SER A 34 -8.50 -3.83 -13.54
CA SER A 34 -8.70 -3.84 -12.09
C SER A 34 -7.37 -3.61 -11.37
N VAL A 35 -7.41 -2.95 -10.22
CA VAL A 35 -6.21 -2.54 -9.48
C VAL A 35 -6.36 -2.83 -7.99
N VAL A 36 -5.31 -3.37 -7.37
CA VAL A 36 -5.24 -3.53 -5.91
C VAL A 36 -3.92 -3.01 -5.39
N GLY A 37 -3.96 -2.25 -4.31
CA GLY A 37 -2.78 -1.68 -3.66
C GLY A 37 -2.75 -1.92 -2.15
N VAL A 38 -1.54 -2.03 -1.63
CA VAL A 38 -1.27 -2.23 -0.20
C VAL A 38 -0.41 -1.07 0.30
N SER A 39 -0.80 -0.43 1.42
CA SER A 39 0.03 0.61 2.05
C SER A 39 0.43 1.72 1.06
N ALA A 40 1.71 1.96 0.82
CA ALA A 40 2.18 2.89 -0.20
C ALA A 40 1.62 2.57 -1.60
N GLY A 41 1.43 1.29 -1.94
CA GLY A 41 0.81 0.88 -3.20
C GLY A 41 -0.64 1.37 -3.33
N ALA A 42 -1.40 1.39 -2.23
CA ALA A 42 -2.75 1.95 -2.21
C ALA A 42 -2.73 3.48 -2.32
N LEU A 43 -1.91 4.15 -1.50
CA LEU A 43 -1.82 5.61 -1.45
C LEU A 43 -1.29 6.22 -2.77
N PHE A 44 -0.40 5.52 -3.45
CA PHE A 44 0.21 6.01 -4.68
C PHE A 44 -0.59 5.59 -5.92
N GLY A 45 -1.19 4.41 -5.89
CA GLY A 45 -1.95 3.84 -7.01
C GLY A 45 -3.17 4.65 -7.43
N VAL A 46 -3.85 5.34 -6.50
CA VAL A 46 -4.98 6.21 -6.85
C VAL A 46 -4.59 7.33 -7.82
N ASN A 47 -3.31 7.80 -7.77
CA ASN A 47 -2.81 8.84 -8.67
C ASN A 47 -2.65 8.35 -10.12
N TYR A 48 -2.41 7.06 -10.33
CA TYR A 48 -2.42 6.46 -11.65
C TYR A 48 -3.81 6.52 -12.28
N LEU A 49 -4.85 6.16 -11.53
CA LEU A 49 -6.23 6.19 -12.03
C LEU A 49 -6.77 7.60 -12.23
N SER A 50 -6.31 8.60 -11.47
CA SER A 50 -6.64 10.01 -11.71
C SER A 50 -5.82 10.64 -12.84
N GLY A 51 -4.86 9.91 -13.45
CA GLY A 51 -4.01 10.43 -14.51
C GLY A 51 -3.00 11.48 -14.04
N GLN A 52 -2.78 11.62 -12.73
CA GLN A 52 -1.93 12.66 -12.17
C GLN A 52 -0.45 12.25 -12.14
N LYS A 53 0.16 12.18 -13.32
CA LYS A 53 1.59 11.87 -13.50
C LYS A 53 2.48 12.79 -12.65
N GLY A 54 3.50 12.20 -12.03
CA GLY A 54 4.51 12.88 -11.23
C GLY A 54 4.03 13.39 -9.88
N ARG A 55 2.71 13.35 -9.60
CA ARG A 55 2.15 13.91 -8.37
C ARG A 55 2.75 13.23 -7.13
N VAL A 56 2.82 11.89 -7.10
CA VAL A 56 3.37 11.13 -5.97
C VAL A 56 4.82 11.56 -5.69
N ILE A 57 5.65 11.63 -6.72
CA ILE A 57 7.06 12.03 -6.59
C ILE A 57 7.16 13.48 -6.12
N ARG A 58 6.33 14.37 -6.67
CA ARG A 58 6.34 15.81 -6.36
C ARG A 58 6.00 16.07 -4.89
N TYR A 59 4.86 15.57 -4.38
CA TYR A 59 4.48 15.87 -3.00
C TYR A 59 5.40 15.17 -1.99
N ASN A 60 5.87 13.95 -2.27
CA ASN A 60 6.85 13.31 -1.39
C ASN A 60 8.16 14.08 -1.32
N LYS A 61 8.72 14.51 -2.46
CA LYS A 61 9.94 15.35 -2.47
C LYS A 61 9.74 16.68 -1.73
N ARG A 62 8.55 17.28 -1.86
CA ARG A 62 8.23 18.57 -1.25
C ARG A 62 8.07 18.46 0.27
N PHE A 63 7.39 17.42 0.76
CA PHE A 63 6.94 17.36 2.15
C PHE A 63 7.70 16.36 3.03
N ASN A 64 8.49 15.42 2.48
CA ASN A 64 9.17 14.39 3.28
C ASN A 64 10.14 14.94 4.34
N LYS A 65 10.65 16.17 4.16
CA LYS A 65 11.52 16.87 5.13
C LYS A 65 10.74 17.76 6.10
N ASP A 66 9.43 17.92 5.90
CA ASP A 66 8.61 18.71 6.81
C ASP A 66 8.27 17.85 8.04
N LYS A 67 8.77 18.31 9.20
CA LYS A 67 8.52 17.68 10.49
C LYS A 67 7.04 17.59 10.89
N ASN A 68 6.16 18.40 10.27
CA ASN A 68 4.73 18.34 10.49
C ASN A 68 4.05 17.30 9.60
N TYR A 69 4.68 16.87 8.49
CA TYR A 69 4.15 15.88 7.59
C TYR A 69 4.37 14.46 8.12
N MET A 70 5.60 14.10 8.47
CA MET A 70 5.94 12.79 8.99
C MET A 70 7.14 12.82 9.95
N GLY A 71 7.24 11.79 10.80
CA GLY A 71 8.34 11.59 11.75
C GLY A 71 7.90 11.68 13.22
N PHE A 72 8.83 12.06 14.09
CA PHE A 72 8.60 12.09 15.54
C PHE A 72 7.57 13.13 15.98
N HIS A 73 7.47 14.27 15.30
CA HIS A 73 6.55 15.32 15.70
C HIS A 73 5.07 14.87 15.60
N PRO A 74 4.55 14.38 14.45
CA PRO A 74 3.20 13.84 14.40
C PRO A 74 3.05 12.56 15.24
N LEU A 75 4.10 11.73 15.40
CA LEU A 75 4.04 10.56 16.27
C LEU A 75 3.76 10.93 17.73
N LEU A 76 4.41 11.96 18.26
CA LEU A 76 4.17 12.43 19.62
C LEU A 76 2.83 13.15 19.78
N ARG A 77 2.45 13.95 18.80
CA ARG A 77 1.23 14.78 18.85
C ARG A 77 -0.04 13.99 18.57
N GLU A 78 -0.02 13.12 17.56
CA GLU A 78 -1.20 12.41 17.05
C GLU A 78 -1.16 10.91 17.36
N GLY A 79 0.02 10.36 17.67
CA GLY A 79 0.26 8.93 17.82
C GLY A 79 0.36 8.21 16.46
N ASN A 80 0.65 8.97 15.40
CA ASN A 80 0.83 8.49 14.03
C ASN A 80 2.12 9.06 13.46
N ILE A 81 2.95 8.23 12.85
CA ILE A 81 4.21 8.67 12.23
C ILE A 81 3.99 9.62 11.05
N VAL A 82 2.83 9.50 10.37
CA VAL A 82 2.37 10.41 9.32
C VAL A 82 1.20 11.20 9.89
N SER A 83 1.25 12.53 9.80
CA SER A 83 0.20 13.40 10.29
C SER A 83 -1.12 13.14 9.56
N THR A 84 -2.17 12.88 10.32
CA THR A 84 -3.51 12.62 9.77
C THR A 84 -4.02 13.83 9.01
N LYS A 85 -3.99 15.00 9.65
CA LYS A 85 -4.49 16.23 9.02
C LYS A 85 -3.63 16.65 7.84
N TYR A 86 -2.32 16.77 8.05
CA TYR A 86 -1.44 17.33 7.02
C TYR A 86 -1.36 16.44 5.77
N ALA A 87 -1.12 15.12 5.94
CA ALA A 87 -0.90 14.22 4.82
C ALA A 87 -2.18 13.78 4.09
N TYR A 88 -3.30 13.66 4.83
CA TYR A 88 -4.54 13.11 4.28
C TYR A 88 -5.66 14.14 4.08
N GLU A 89 -5.45 15.38 4.55
CA GLU A 89 -6.38 16.49 4.30
C GLU A 89 -5.70 17.66 3.59
N ASP A 90 -4.71 18.31 4.23
CA ASP A 90 -4.13 19.55 3.72
C ASP A 90 -3.41 19.32 2.38
N VAL A 91 -2.61 18.26 2.27
CA VAL A 91 -1.89 17.95 1.02
C VAL A 91 -2.86 17.65 -0.12
N PRO A 92 -3.78 16.66 -0.04
CA PRO A 92 -4.63 16.29 -1.18
C PRO A 92 -5.74 17.30 -1.48
N LYS A 93 -6.13 18.14 -0.52
CA LYS A 93 -7.19 19.13 -0.75
C LYS A 93 -6.66 20.50 -1.19
N THR A 94 -5.42 20.86 -0.77
CA THR A 94 -4.97 22.25 -0.89
C THR A 94 -3.53 22.40 -1.39
N LEU A 95 -2.58 21.66 -0.78
CA LEU A 95 -1.14 21.90 -1.02
C LEU A 95 -0.62 21.25 -2.31
N ASP A 96 -1.19 20.13 -2.67
CA ASP A 96 -0.98 19.42 -3.94
C ASP A 96 -2.28 18.67 -4.27
N PRO A 97 -3.30 19.34 -4.85
CA PRO A 97 -4.66 18.84 -4.98
C PRO A 97 -4.73 17.51 -5.74
N PHE A 98 -5.54 16.60 -5.19
CA PHE A 98 -5.88 15.34 -5.84
C PHE A 98 -7.15 15.53 -6.69
N ASP A 99 -7.16 14.97 -7.90
CA ASP A 99 -8.32 15.02 -8.79
C ASP A 99 -9.22 13.77 -8.59
N ASP A 100 -10.13 13.87 -7.63
CA ASP A 100 -11.08 12.81 -7.32
C ASP A 100 -12.12 12.60 -8.43
N GLU A 101 -12.43 13.64 -9.20
CA GLU A 101 -13.36 13.54 -10.34
C GLU A 101 -12.72 12.77 -11.50
N ALA A 102 -11.45 13.02 -11.82
CA ALA A 102 -10.73 12.23 -12.79
C ALA A 102 -10.59 10.78 -12.34
N TYR A 103 -10.32 10.55 -11.04
CA TYR A 103 -10.29 9.21 -10.46
C TYR A 103 -11.62 8.47 -10.65
N LYS A 104 -12.74 9.05 -10.30
CA LYS A 104 -14.09 8.47 -10.48
C LYS A 104 -14.39 8.17 -11.95
N LYS A 105 -14.01 9.08 -12.86
CA LYS A 105 -14.20 8.90 -14.31
C LYS A 105 -13.39 7.76 -14.92
N SER A 106 -12.33 7.29 -14.27
CA SER A 106 -11.56 6.14 -14.74
C SER A 106 -12.39 4.87 -14.85
N ASN A 107 -13.42 4.73 -14.00
CA ASN A 107 -14.30 3.56 -13.89
C ASN A 107 -13.55 2.23 -13.70
N VAL A 108 -12.28 2.27 -13.30
CA VAL A 108 -11.47 1.10 -13.02
C VAL A 108 -11.64 0.72 -11.55
N PRO A 109 -12.09 -0.50 -11.21
CA PRO A 109 -12.18 -0.96 -9.84
C PRO A 109 -10.79 -0.90 -9.17
N PHE A 110 -10.70 -0.14 -8.08
CA PHE A 110 -9.50 -0.02 -7.27
C PHE A 110 -9.79 -0.51 -5.85
N TYR A 111 -8.94 -1.40 -5.35
CA TYR A 111 -9.08 -1.96 -4.02
C TYR A 111 -7.88 -1.59 -3.13
N ALA A 112 -8.15 -1.08 -1.94
CA ALA A 112 -7.15 -0.89 -0.90
C ALA A 112 -7.20 -2.07 0.07
N VAL A 113 -6.05 -2.69 0.34
CA VAL A 113 -5.96 -3.77 1.33
C VAL A 113 -5.76 -3.18 2.72
N VAL A 114 -6.56 -3.65 3.66
CA VAL A 114 -6.46 -3.31 5.08
C VAL A 114 -6.47 -4.58 5.93
N THR A 115 -5.92 -4.52 7.14
CA THR A 115 -5.98 -5.64 8.09
C THR A 115 -6.98 -5.32 9.19
N ASN A 116 -8.02 -6.12 9.33
CA ASN A 116 -9.00 -5.98 10.39
C ASN A 116 -8.37 -6.31 11.76
N VAL A 117 -8.47 -5.37 12.70
CA VAL A 117 -7.81 -5.50 14.01
C VAL A 117 -8.40 -6.60 14.88
N ALA A 118 -9.71 -6.84 14.76
CA ALA A 118 -10.42 -7.83 15.57
C ALA A 118 -10.16 -9.28 15.10
N THR A 119 -10.00 -9.49 13.80
CA THR A 119 -9.85 -10.82 13.21
C THR A 119 -8.41 -11.13 12.76
N GLY A 120 -7.62 -10.10 12.48
CA GLY A 120 -6.31 -10.21 11.83
C GLY A 120 -6.39 -10.56 10.34
N ASN A 121 -7.57 -10.65 9.75
CA ASN A 121 -7.75 -11.01 8.35
C ASN A 121 -7.59 -9.80 7.42
N PRO A 122 -7.12 -10.00 6.18
CA PRO A 122 -7.15 -8.97 5.16
C PRO A 122 -8.60 -8.69 4.74
N GLU A 123 -8.91 -7.43 4.49
CA GLU A 123 -10.12 -6.99 3.80
C GLU A 123 -9.70 -6.12 2.62
N TYR A 124 -10.37 -6.30 1.48
CA TYR A 124 -10.09 -5.64 0.21
C TYR A 124 -11.23 -4.69 -0.08
N ILE A 125 -11.05 -3.42 0.28
CA ILE A 125 -12.11 -2.43 0.23
C ILE A 125 -12.02 -1.66 -1.08
N GLN A 126 -13.09 -1.71 -1.88
CA GLN A 126 -13.18 -0.92 -3.11
C GLN A 126 -13.27 0.57 -2.79
N ILE A 127 -12.44 1.36 -3.47
CA ILE A 127 -12.42 2.82 -3.36
C ILE A 127 -13.22 3.42 -4.52
N HIS A 128 -14.34 4.03 -4.21
CA HIS A 128 -15.19 4.71 -5.19
C HIS A 128 -14.88 6.21 -5.28
N SER A 129 -14.48 6.82 -4.16
CA SER A 129 -14.03 8.20 -4.05
C SER A 129 -12.88 8.26 -3.06
N VAL A 130 -11.78 8.88 -3.45
CA VAL A 130 -10.60 9.02 -2.58
C VAL A 130 -10.92 9.92 -1.39
N PHE A 131 -11.65 11.01 -1.61
CA PHE A 131 -11.99 11.93 -0.51
C PHE A 131 -12.99 11.34 0.48
N GLU A 132 -14.01 10.62 0.02
CA GLU A 132 -15.00 9.99 0.89
C GLU A 132 -14.44 8.80 1.67
N GLN A 133 -13.46 8.11 1.09
CA GLN A 133 -12.85 6.90 1.67
C GLN A 133 -11.37 7.10 2.05
N MET A 134 -10.97 8.34 2.34
CA MET A 134 -9.59 8.66 2.74
C MET A 134 -9.14 7.87 3.96
N ASP A 135 -10.04 7.57 4.90
CA ASP A 135 -9.74 6.75 6.06
C ASP A 135 -9.39 5.30 5.70
N THR A 136 -9.95 4.76 4.62
CA THR A 136 -9.56 3.44 4.12
C THR A 136 -8.14 3.44 3.57
N LEU A 137 -7.78 4.45 2.79
CA LEU A 137 -6.42 4.64 2.29
C LEU A 137 -5.43 4.87 3.44
N ARG A 138 -5.81 5.69 4.42
CA ARG A 138 -5.02 5.92 5.64
C ARG A 138 -4.83 4.63 6.44
N ALA A 139 -5.89 3.82 6.59
CA ALA A 139 -5.83 2.52 7.27
C ALA A 139 -4.83 1.59 6.57
N SER A 140 -4.89 1.51 5.23
CA SER A 140 -3.94 0.73 4.43
C SER A 140 -2.48 1.11 4.69
N GLY A 141 -2.20 2.39 4.97
CA GLY A 141 -0.86 2.90 5.32
C GLY A 141 -0.54 2.95 6.81
N SER A 142 -1.45 2.52 7.70
CA SER A 142 -1.27 2.62 9.16
C SER A 142 -0.46 1.46 9.72
N MET A 143 0.87 1.63 9.74
CA MET A 143 1.81 0.61 10.21
C MET A 143 1.68 0.36 11.73
N PRO A 144 1.76 -0.93 12.18
CA PRO A 144 1.78 -1.26 13.60
C PRO A 144 2.98 -0.58 14.30
N PHE A 145 2.85 -0.35 15.60
CA PHE A 145 3.80 0.32 16.51
C PHE A 145 3.93 1.84 16.30
N VAL A 146 3.73 2.36 15.09
CA VAL A 146 3.95 3.78 14.74
C VAL A 146 2.69 4.48 14.25
N SER A 147 1.55 3.79 14.26
CA SER A 147 0.24 4.37 13.94
C SER A 147 -0.86 3.76 14.80
N LYS A 148 -1.87 4.55 15.07
CA LYS A 148 -3.11 4.08 15.70
C LYS A 148 -3.98 3.34 14.67
N PRO A 149 -4.74 2.32 15.07
CA PRO A 149 -5.77 1.76 14.23
C PRO A 149 -6.80 2.81 13.79
N VAL A 150 -7.20 2.75 12.54
CA VAL A 150 -8.20 3.64 11.94
C VAL A 150 -9.58 3.02 12.11
N ALA A 151 -10.52 3.79 12.65
CA ALA A 151 -11.92 3.38 12.74
C ALA A 151 -12.64 3.68 11.42
N ILE A 152 -13.34 2.69 10.88
CA ILE A 152 -14.19 2.82 9.69
C ILE A 152 -15.48 2.06 10.01
N GLY A 153 -16.58 2.78 10.18
CA GLY A 153 -17.80 2.21 10.72
C GLY A 153 -17.59 1.65 12.13
N ASP A 154 -18.00 0.42 12.34
CA ASP A 154 -17.88 -0.33 13.59
C ASP A 154 -16.55 -1.09 13.74
N LYS A 155 -15.71 -1.09 12.71
CA LYS A 155 -14.46 -1.84 12.66
C LYS A 155 -13.23 -0.93 12.80
N LYS A 156 -12.09 -1.56 13.17
CA LYS A 156 -10.78 -0.90 13.23
C LYS A 156 -9.80 -1.64 12.33
N TYR A 157 -8.99 -0.86 11.63
CA TYR A 157 -8.05 -1.38 10.65
C TYR A 157 -6.63 -0.85 10.82
N LEU A 158 -5.68 -1.65 10.38
CA LEU A 158 -4.26 -1.33 10.24
C LEU A 158 -3.78 -1.67 8.83
N ASP A 159 -2.50 -1.41 8.55
CA ASP A 159 -1.83 -1.65 7.26
C ASP A 159 -2.13 -3.04 6.70
N GLY A 160 -2.56 -3.08 5.44
CA GLY A 160 -2.90 -4.32 4.75
C GLY A 160 -1.74 -5.31 4.65
N GLY A 161 -0.51 -4.80 4.56
CA GLY A 161 0.68 -5.63 4.49
C GLY A 161 1.02 -6.40 5.77
N ILE A 162 0.21 -6.31 6.83
CA ILE A 162 0.26 -7.20 7.98
C ILE A 162 -0.28 -8.57 7.61
N ALA A 163 -1.45 -8.62 6.94
CA ALA A 163 -2.16 -9.83 6.60
C ALA A 163 -1.87 -10.30 5.16
N ASP A 164 -1.86 -9.39 4.19
CA ASP A 164 -1.55 -9.68 2.79
C ASP A 164 -0.69 -8.56 2.18
N SER A 165 0.59 -8.84 1.97
CA SER A 165 1.55 -7.85 1.45
C SER A 165 1.57 -7.77 -0.07
N ILE A 166 1.14 -8.83 -0.78
CA ILE A 166 1.16 -8.94 -2.25
C ILE A 166 -0.11 -9.68 -2.69
N PRO A 167 -1.25 -9.00 -2.85
CA PRO A 167 -2.58 -9.60 -3.02
C PRO A 167 -2.85 -10.13 -4.44
N PHE A 168 -1.86 -10.79 -5.06
CA PHE A 168 -1.99 -11.27 -6.45
C PHE A 168 -2.94 -12.45 -6.59
N GLU A 169 -2.97 -13.37 -5.61
CA GLU A 169 -3.91 -14.51 -5.61
C GLU A 169 -5.35 -14.01 -5.48
N TRP A 170 -5.58 -13.02 -4.61
CA TRP A 170 -6.90 -12.42 -4.45
C TRP A 170 -7.37 -11.74 -5.74
N LEU A 171 -6.51 -10.90 -6.37
CA LEU A 171 -6.89 -10.20 -7.60
C LEU A 171 -7.11 -11.16 -8.78
N ALA A 172 -6.35 -12.23 -8.88
CA ALA A 172 -6.56 -13.27 -9.88
C ALA A 172 -7.94 -13.92 -9.75
N GLY A 173 -8.46 -14.04 -8.52
CA GLY A 173 -9.82 -14.51 -8.25
C GLY A 173 -10.92 -13.50 -8.63
N GLN A 174 -10.57 -12.27 -9.02
CA GLN A 174 -11.51 -11.21 -9.43
C GLN A 174 -11.63 -11.09 -10.96
N ASP A 175 -11.62 -12.21 -11.67
CA ASP A 175 -11.83 -12.26 -13.13
C ASP A 175 -10.74 -11.50 -13.94
N CYS A 176 -9.46 -11.66 -13.52
CA CYS A 176 -8.31 -11.14 -14.24
C CYS A 176 -7.55 -12.28 -14.94
N ASP A 177 -7.37 -12.18 -16.26
CA ASP A 177 -6.68 -13.20 -17.06
C ASP A 177 -5.15 -13.14 -16.89
N LYS A 178 -4.61 -11.93 -16.76
CA LYS A 178 -3.18 -11.67 -16.53
C LYS A 178 -2.96 -10.62 -15.48
N LEU A 179 -1.89 -10.79 -14.70
CA LEU A 179 -1.50 -9.83 -13.68
C LEU A 179 -0.19 -9.11 -14.04
N ILE A 180 -0.14 -7.82 -13.73
CA ILE A 180 1.09 -7.07 -13.57
C ILE A 180 1.27 -6.81 -12.08
N VAL A 181 2.42 -7.22 -11.53
CA VAL A 181 2.71 -7.09 -10.11
C VAL A 181 3.93 -6.20 -9.93
N ILE A 182 3.75 -5.07 -9.25
CA ILE A 182 4.86 -4.15 -8.93
C ILE A 182 5.30 -4.43 -7.50
N LEU A 183 6.54 -4.89 -7.35
CA LEU A 183 7.20 -5.11 -6.06
C LEU A 183 8.11 -3.93 -5.72
N THR A 184 8.30 -3.69 -4.43
CA THR A 184 9.17 -2.65 -3.88
C THR A 184 10.50 -3.21 -3.38
N ARG A 185 10.71 -4.51 -3.55
CA ARG A 185 11.91 -5.26 -3.17
C ARG A 185 12.50 -5.97 -4.38
N ASP A 186 13.81 -6.11 -4.35
CA ASP A 186 14.57 -6.88 -5.35
C ASP A 186 14.30 -8.40 -5.23
N MET A 187 14.83 -9.15 -6.18
CA MET A 187 14.57 -10.59 -6.31
C MET A 187 15.12 -11.42 -5.15
N GLU A 188 16.25 -10.97 -4.57
CA GLU A 188 16.94 -11.71 -3.52
C GLU A 188 16.40 -11.42 -2.12
N TYR A 189 15.55 -10.41 -1.99
CA TYR A 189 15.01 -10.04 -0.69
C TYR A 189 14.20 -11.18 -0.06
N ARG A 190 14.46 -11.41 1.21
CA ARG A 190 13.66 -12.28 2.08
C ARG A 190 13.31 -11.52 3.34
N LYS A 191 12.03 -11.50 3.66
CA LYS A 191 11.53 -10.84 4.87
C LYS A 191 11.99 -11.62 6.09
N LYS A 192 12.61 -10.92 7.05
CA LYS A 192 13.06 -11.47 8.33
C LYS A 192 11.94 -11.45 9.36
N PRO A 193 11.94 -12.37 10.34
CA PRO A 193 11.00 -12.34 11.46
C PRO A 193 11.16 -11.07 12.28
N MET A 194 10.06 -10.59 12.83
CA MET A 194 10.07 -9.49 13.81
C MET A 194 10.48 -9.99 15.18
N SER A 195 10.96 -9.08 16.04
CA SER A 195 11.28 -9.40 17.43
C SER A 195 10.05 -9.96 18.16
N PRO A 196 10.10 -11.21 18.67
CA PRO A 196 8.97 -11.81 19.38
C PRO A 196 8.56 -11.02 20.63
N VAL A 197 9.52 -10.37 21.29
CA VAL A 197 9.27 -9.56 22.49
C VAL A 197 8.42 -8.33 22.15
N LEU A 198 8.77 -7.61 21.09
CA LEU A 198 8.00 -6.45 20.62
C LEU A 198 6.59 -6.87 20.19
N VAL A 199 6.48 -7.97 19.45
CA VAL A 199 5.19 -8.49 18.98
C VAL A 199 4.33 -8.93 20.17
N LYS A 200 4.90 -9.61 21.18
CA LYS A 200 4.18 -10.03 22.39
C LYS A 200 3.67 -8.82 23.19
N LEU A 201 4.47 -7.76 23.31
CA LEU A 201 4.05 -6.54 23.98
C LEU A 201 2.88 -5.87 23.25
N TYR A 202 2.96 -5.75 21.93
CA TYR A 202 1.89 -5.20 21.09
C TYR A 202 0.62 -6.05 21.14
N GLY A 203 0.79 -7.36 21.24
CA GLY A 203 -0.28 -8.36 21.32
C GLY A 203 -1.13 -8.28 22.57
N ARG A 204 -0.65 -7.65 23.66
CA ARG A 204 -1.49 -7.38 24.86
C ARG A 204 -2.72 -6.55 24.50
N LYS A 205 -2.58 -5.64 23.53
CA LYS A 205 -3.67 -4.77 23.07
C LYS A 205 -4.33 -5.27 21.79
N TYR A 206 -3.57 -5.91 20.91
CA TYR A 206 -4.00 -6.33 19.58
C TYR A 206 -3.58 -7.78 19.29
N PRO A 207 -4.20 -8.79 19.97
CA PRO A 207 -3.73 -10.19 19.89
C PRO A 207 -3.76 -10.76 18.48
N LYS A 208 -4.81 -10.50 17.70
CA LYS A 208 -4.93 -11.01 16.33
C LYS A 208 -3.91 -10.39 15.37
N ILE A 209 -3.58 -9.12 15.56
CA ILE A 209 -2.50 -8.46 14.81
C ILE A 209 -1.15 -9.09 15.17
N ALA A 210 -0.89 -9.36 16.46
CA ALA A 210 0.35 -10.01 16.89
C ALA A 210 0.52 -11.40 16.26
N GLU A 211 -0.54 -12.23 16.22
CA GLU A 211 -0.53 -13.53 15.53
C GLU A 211 -0.10 -13.37 14.06
N ARG A 212 -0.66 -12.39 13.34
CA ARG A 212 -0.30 -12.10 11.95
C ARG A 212 1.14 -11.61 11.79
N LEU A 213 1.60 -10.72 12.67
CA LEU A 213 2.97 -10.19 12.63
C LEU A 213 4.02 -11.30 12.82
N LEU A 214 3.76 -12.30 13.67
CA LEU A 214 4.64 -13.46 13.84
C LEU A 214 4.74 -14.30 12.55
N GLN A 215 3.66 -14.42 11.79
CA GLN A 215 3.61 -15.20 10.55
C GLN A 215 3.97 -14.39 9.29
N ARG A 216 4.03 -13.05 9.41
CA ARG A 216 4.18 -12.15 8.27
C ARG A 216 5.36 -12.46 7.37
N HIS A 217 6.51 -12.81 7.95
CA HIS A 217 7.71 -13.13 7.17
C HIS A 217 7.54 -14.42 6.37
N ASN A 218 6.95 -15.45 6.95
CA ASN A 218 6.67 -16.72 6.25
C ASN A 218 5.66 -16.51 5.13
N ASN A 219 4.57 -15.79 5.40
CA ASN A 219 3.52 -15.53 4.41
C ASN A 219 4.07 -14.71 3.23
N TYR A 220 4.86 -13.68 3.52
CA TYR A 220 5.51 -12.86 2.49
C TYR A 220 6.46 -13.69 1.61
N ASN A 221 7.36 -14.46 2.23
CA ASN A 221 8.35 -15.23 1.50
C ASN A 221 7.69 -16.33 0.65
N ARG A 222 6.63 -16.97 1.16
CA ARG A 222 5.82 -17.91 0.40
C ARG A 222 5.12 -17.23 -0.79
N ALA A 223 4.53 -16.05 -0.59
CA ALA A 223 3.89 -15.29 -1.67
C ALA A 223 4.88 -14.94 -2.78
N VAL A 224 6.12 -14.53 -2.43
CA VAL A 224 7.17 -14.24 -3.41
C VAL A 224 7.56 -15.50 -4.20
N GLU A 225 7.71 -16.66 -3.54
CA GLU A 225 8.03 -17.92 -4.24
C GLU A 225 6.88 -18.38 -5.16
N GLU A 226 5.64 -18.22 -4.74
CA GLU A 226 4.49 -18.56 -5.58
C GLU A 226 4.38 -17.60 -6.78
N LEU A 227 4.61 -16.31 -6.55
CA LEU A 227 4.62 -15.31 -7.61
C LEU A 227 5.72 -15.59 -8.67
N ARG A 228 6.89 -16.12 -8.26
CA ARG A 228 7.94 -16.55 -9.19
C ARG A 228 7.47 -17.67 -10.11
N LYS A 229 6.68 -18.61 -9.60
CA LYS A 229 6.10 -19.68 -10.43
C LYS A 229 5.11 -19.11 -11.44
N TRP A 230 4.29 -18.14 -11.03
CA TRP A 230 3.36 -17.46 -11.93
C TRP A 230 4.08 -16.64 -13.00
N GLU A 231 5.18 -16.00 -12.65
CA GLU A 231 6.05 -15.27 -13.58
C GLU A 231 6.65 -16.22 -14.61
N ALA A 232 7.25 -17.32 -14.17
CA ALA A 232 7.83 -18.35 -15.05
C ALA A 232 6.78 -19.01 -15.95
N GLY A 233 5.56 -19.22 -15.46
CA GLY A 233 4.43 -19.75 -16.22
C GLY A 233 3.70 -18.74 -17.11
N GLY A 234 4.15 -17.48 -17.18
CA GLY A 234 3.54 -16.41 -17.98
C GLY A 234 2.17 -15.94 -17.49
N LYS A 235 1.76 -16.32 -16.28
CA LYS A 235 0.51 -15.91 -15.64
C LYS A 235 0.59 -14.50 -15.03
N ALA A 236 1.78 -14.10 -14.59
CA ALA A 236 2.05 -12.77 -14.08
C ALA A 236 3.30 -12.18 -14.73
N MET A 237 3.30 -10.87 -14.95
CA MET A 237 4.49 -10.06 -15.25
C MET A 237 4.89 -9.34 -13.97
N VAL A 238 6.13 -9.50 -13.52
CA VAL A 238 6.61 -8.89 -12.29
C VAL A 238 7.61 -7.78 -12.59
N ILE A 239 7.32 -6.58 -12.10
CA ILE A 239 8.20 -5.42 -12.17
C ILE A 239 8.78 -5.20 -10.78
N ARG A 240 10.10 -5.26 -10.65
CA ARG A 240 10.81 -5.13 -9.38
C ARG A 240 12.12 -4.35 -9.53
N PRO A 241 12.62 -3.72 -8.46
CA PRO A 241 13.96 -3.12 -8.49
C PRO A 241 15.02 -4.17 -8.81
N SER A 242 16.02 -3.77 -9.61
CA SER A 242 17.17 -4.63 -9.96
C SER A 242 18.16 -4.84 -8.81
N SER A 243 18.10 -3.94 -7.81
CA SER A 243 18.93 -3.96 -6.59
C SER A 243 18.14 -3.42 -5.40
N PRO A 244 18.58 -3.67 -4.15
CA PRO A 244 17.91 -3.13 -2.97
C PRO A 244 17.76 -1.61 -3.02
N ILE A 245 16.54 -1.11 -2.80
CA ILE A 245 16.31 0.33 -2.65
C ILE A 245 16.66 0.70 -1.21
N GLU A 246 17.75 1.43 -1.05
CA GLU A 246 18.14 2.00 0.22
C GLU A 246 17.22 3.16 0.58
N ILE A 247 16.63 3.09 1.76
CA ILE A 247 15.88 4.19 2.35
C ILE A 247 16.67 4.65 3.57
N LEU A 248 17.07 5.91 3.58
CA LEU A 248 17.54 6.53 4.82
C LEU A 248 16.40 6.40 5.83
N SER A 249 16.61 5.62 6.89
CA SER A 249 15.61 5.43 7.93
C SER A 249 15.32 6.78 8.56
N LEU A 250 14.07 7.22 8.49
CA LEU A 250 13.58 8.40 9.19
C LEU A 250 13.21 8.10 10.66
N ILE A 251 13.68 6.94 11.17
CA ILE A 251 13.44 6.49 12.55
C ILE A 251 14.77 6.12 13.17
#